data_0c699fca75d04325e0a067885c13bb37
#
_entry.id   0c699fca75d04325e0a067885c13bb37
#
_cell.length_a   1.000
_cell.length_b   1.000
_cell.length_c   1.000
_cell.angle_alpha   90.00
_cell.angle_beta   90.00
_cell.angle_gamma   90.00
#
_symmetry.space_group_name_H-M   'P 1'
#
loop_
_entity.id
_entity.type
_entity.pdbx_description
1 polymer ?
#
loop_
_entity_poly.entity_id
_entity_poly.type
_entity_poly.pdbx_seq_one_letter_code
_entity_poly.pdbx_strand_id
1 'polypeptide(L)'
;MLSIFGRATFAKATAPLGKALVSTGLTPDAVTLIGTAASIAAAVTLFPTGHLFWGTMVIWLFVMFDMLDGAMARARGGGTRYGAVLDATCDRVADGAIFGGLAWWAVYHEQSKPLFVATLVVLVTSQVISYAKARAEASGLSADGGLIERPDRLVIVLVGAGLTGIGGYWGIEWLIWAVHVAMWILAVLSIVTVAQRVLAVRSSPGAREILGASNSGTEQPS
;
A
#
# COMPACT_ATOMS: atom_id res chain seq x y z
N MET A 1 1.40 10.18 -14.11
CA MET A 1 2.55 10.94 -14.67
C MET A 1 3.45 11.57 -13.61
N LEU A 2 3.00 11.91 -12.42
CA LEU A 2 3.87 12.38 -11.31
C LEU A 2 4.85 11.32 -10.80
N SER A 3 4.59 10.02 -11.02
CA SER A 3 5.35 8.91 -10.47
C SER A 3 6.76 8.72 -11.07
N ILE A 4 6.99 9.10 -12.31
CA ILE A 4 8.26 8.81 -13.01
C ILE A 4 9.34 9.83 -12.65
N PHE A 5 9.01 11.11 -12.63
CA PHE A 5 9.96 12.17 -12.24
C PHE A 5 10.25 12.15 -10.73
N GLY A 6 9.25 11.88 -9.90
CA GLY A 6 9.42 11.76 -8.45
C GLY A 6 10.33 10.59 -8.05
N ARG A 7 10.18 9.42 -8.67
CA ARG A 7 11.00 8.23 -8.38
C ARG A 7 12.49 8.42 -8.68
N ALA A 8 12.82 9.06 -9.80
CA ALA A 8 14.22 9.31 -10.19
C ALA A 8 14.93 10.31 -9.26
N THR A 9 14.24 11.37 -8.87
CA THR A 9 14.77 12.41 -7.96
C THR A 9 14.92 11.85 -6.56
N PHE A 10 13.91 11.12 -6.07
CA PHE A 10 13.93 10.50 -4.76
C PHE A 10 15.01 9.40 -4.66
N ALA A 11 15.18 8.60 -5.72
CA ALA A 11 16.23 7.58 -5.78
C ALA A 11 17.65 8.17 -5.67
N LYS A 12 17.89 9.35 -6.26
CA LYS A 12 19.16 10.06 -6.12
C LYS A 12 19.36 10.61 -4.71
N ALA A 13 18.32 11.14 -4.09
CA ALA A 13 18.37 11.69 -2.74
C ALA A 13 18.57 10.60 -1.67
N THR A 14 18.00 9.41 -1.86
CA THR A 14 18.11 8.29 -0.90
C THR A 14 19.36 7.43 -1.09
N ALA A 15 20.06 7.53 -2.23
CA ALA A 15 21.24 6.73 -2.53
C ALA A 15 22.37 6.85 -1.47
N PRO A 16 22.76 8.05 -0.96
CA PRO A 16 23.78 8.14 0.07
C PRO A 16 23.35 7.51 1.41
N LEU A 17 22.07 7.65 1.77
CA LEU A 17 21.50 7.03 2.97
C LEU A 17 21.47 5.51 2.85
N GLY A 18 21.09 4.98 1.68
CA GLY A 18 21.11 3.55 1.40
C GLY A 18 22.51 2.95 1.55
N LYS A 19 23.55 3.64 1.03
CA LYS A 19 24.95 3.22 1.19
C LYS A 19 25.40 3.26 2.65
N ALA A 20 25.04 4.30 3.38
CA ALA A 20 25.37 4.42 4.80
C ALA A 20 24.73 3.31 5.63
N LEU A 21 23.46 2.97 5.38
CA LEU A 21 22.78 1.87 6.06
C LEU A 21 23.38 0.50 5.71
N VAL A 22 23.79 0.28 4.47
CA VAL A 22 24.51 -0.94 4.07
C VAL A 22 25.82 -1.08 4.84
N SER A 23 26.56 0.03 5.09
CA SER A 23 27.82 -0.01 5.84
C SER A 23 27.66 -0.36 7.32
N THR A 24 26.46 -0.23 7.90
CA THR A 24 26.15 -0.67 9.28
C THR A 24 25.92 -2.18 9.40
N GLY A 25 25.89 -2.92 8.29
CA GLY A 25 25.60 -4.36 8.26
C GLY A 25 24.11 -4.70 8.20
N LEU A 26 23.20 -3.71 8.22
CA LEU A 26 21.77 -3.95 8.07
C LEU A 26 21.45 -4.49 6.68
N THR A 27 20.51 -5.43 6.62
CA THR A 27 19.98 -5.94 5.36
C THR A 27 18.72 -5.16 4.94
N PRO A 28 18.44 -5.03 3.62
CA PRO A 28 17.17 -4.44 3.16
C PRO A 28 15.96 -5.09 3.83
N ASP A 29 15.93 -6.43 3.87
CA ASP A 29 14.83 -7.20 4.48
C ASP A 29 14.62 -6.86 5.98
N ALA A 30 15.71 -6.61 6.72
CA ALA A 30 15.61 -6.19 8.12
C ALA A 30 15.01 -4.79 8.26
N VAL A 31 15.35 -3.87 7.35
CA VAL A 31 14.79 -2.51 7.32
C VAL A 31 13.29 -2.56 7.01
N THR A 32 12.87 -3.35 6.00
CA THR A 32 11.46 -3.59 5.68
C THR A 32 10.69 -4.13 6.89
N LEU A 33 11.21 -5.18 7.56
CA LEU A 33 10.54 -5.77 8.73
C LEU A 33 10.42 -4.80 9.91
N ILE A 34 11.48 -4.04 10.22
CA ILE A 34 11.48 -3.06 11.31
C ILE A 34 10.49 -1.92 11.00
N GLY A 35 10.54 -1.37 9.79
CA GLY A 35 9.64 -0.31 9.35
C GLY A 35 8.18 -0.74 9.39
N THR A 36 7.89 -1.95 8.89
CA THR A 36 6.56 -2.55 8.93
C THR A 36 6.07 -2.76 10.36
N ALA A 37 6.89 -3.37 11.22
CA ALA A 37 6.53 -3.63 12.62
C ALA A 37 6.23 -2.33 13.38
N ALA A 38 7.02 -1.29 13.17
CA ALA A 38 6.82 0.01 13.79
C ALA A 38 5.55 0.71 13.27
N SER A 39 5.29 0.64 11.95
CA SER A 39 4.05 1.16 11.36
C SER A 39 2.82 0.44 11.90
N ILE A 40 2.87 -0.88 12.01
CA ILE A 40 1.79 -1.68 12.61
C ILE A 40 1.57 -1.27 14.07
N ALA A 41 2.64 -1.22 14.88
CA ALA A 41 2.55 -0.84 16.27
C ALA A 41 1.92 0.55 16.44
N ALA A 42 2.34 1.53 15.65
CA ALA A 42 1.76 2.87 15.65
C ALA A 42 0.26 2.86 15.27
N ALA A 43 -0.10 2.14 14.21
CA ALA A 43 -1.48 2.06 13.73
C ALA A 43 -2.42 1.42 14.76
N VAL A 44 -2.01 0.30 15.38
CA VAL A 44 -2.87 -0.45 16.32
C VAL A 44 -2.87 0.11 17.74
N THR A 45 -1.96 1.04 18.07
CA THR A 45 -1.92 1.67 19.39
C THR A 45 -2.42 3.11 19.36
N LEU A 46 -1.91 3.93 18.43
CA LEU A 46 -2.17 5.36 18.42
C LEU A 46 -3.53 5.71 17.81
N PHE A 47 -3.96 5.04 16.74
CA PHE A 47 -5.28 5.29 16.15
C PHE A 47 -6.43 4.88 17.08
N PRO A 48 -6.46 3.64 17.63
CA PRO A 48 -7.47 3.24 18.58
C PRO A 48 -7.59 4.12 19.83
N THR A 49 -6.49 4.75 20.25
CA THR A 49 -6.46 5.65 21.41
C THR A 49 -6.76 7.11 21.06
N GLY A 50 -7.14 7.41 19.82
CA GLY A 50 -7.51 8.76 19.37
C GLY A 50 -6.33 9.67 19.01
N HIS A 51 -5.10 9.17 19.06
CA HIS A 51 -3.89 9.95 18.74
C HIS A 51 -3.59 9.96 17.23
N LEU A 52 -4.58 10.34 16.41
CA LEU A 52 -4.48 10.25 14.94
C LEU A 52 -3.29 11.03 14.38
N PHE A 53 -3.02 12.24 14.88
CA PHE A 53 -1.88 13.05 14.42
C PHE A 53 -0.55 12.33 14.65
N TRP A 54 -0.30 11.90 15.87
CA TRP A 54 0.96 11.24 16.22
C TRP A 54 1.11 9.88 15.53
N GLY A 55 0.01 9.12 15.44
CA GLY A 55 -0.01 7.87 14.69
C GLY A 55 0.36 8.07 13.22
N THR A 56 -0.22 9.10 12.60
CA THR A 56 0.10 9.48 11.22
C THR A 56 1.57 9.88 11.06
N MET A 57 2.12 10.69 11.96
CA MET A 57 3.52 11.12 11.88
C MET A 57 4.49 9.94 12.00
N VAL A 58 4.24 9.02 12.92
CA VAL A 58 5.06 7.82 13.09
C VAL A 58 4.96 6.92 11.85
N ILE A 59 3.75 6.66 11.35
CA ILE A 59 3.56 5.84 10.15
C ILE A 59 4.25 6.49 8.94
N TRP A 60 4.08 7.79 8.71
CA TRP A 60 4.78 8.52 7.65
C TRP A 60 6.29 8.35 7.72
N LEU A 61 6.85 8.50 8.92
CA LEU A 61 8.29 8.32 9.13
C LEU A 61 8.73 6.93 8.66
N PHE A 62 8.04 5.87 9.06
CA PHE A 62 8.43 4.50 8.71
C PHE A 62 8.10 4.12 7.26
N VAL A 63 7.04 4.66 6.67
CA VAL A 63 6.80 4.54 5.21
C VAL A 63 7.92 5.20 4.41
N MET A 64 8.49 6.30 4.88
CA MET A 64 9.68 6.90 4.25
C MET A 64 10.93 6.04 4.45
N PHE A 65 11.08 5.40 5.60
CA PHE A 65 12.17 4.44 5.84
C PHE A 65 12.09 3.22 4.93
N ASP A 66 10.88 2.72 4.64
CA ASP A 66 10.63 1.62 3.71
C ASP A 66 11.18 1.92 2.30
N MET A 67 11.18 3.18 1.87
CA MET A 67 11.81 3.57 0.60
C MET A 67 13.34 3.44 0.62
N LEU A 68 13.97 3.31 1.79
CA LEU A 68 15.41 3.15 1.94
C LEU A 68 15.87 1.71 1.66
N ASP A 69 15.04 0.69 1.92
CA ASP A 69 15.36 -0.70 1.61
C ASP A 69 15.60 -0.90 0.11
N GLY A 70 14.76 -0.30 -0.73
CA GLY A 70 14.98 -0.25 -2.17
C GLY A 70 16.26 0.48 -2.58
N ALA A 71 16.67 1.53 -1.86
CA ALA A 71 17.95 2.21 -2.08
C ALA A 71 19.13 1.32 -1.65
N MET A 72 19.01 0.61 -0.53
CA MET A 72 19.98 -0.36 -0.03
C MET A 72 20.13 -1.56 -0.99
N ALA A 73 19.00 -2.10 -1.49
CA ALA A 73 19.00 -3.18 -2.47
C ALA A 73 19.76 -2.77 -3.74
N ARG A 74 19.47 -1.59 -4.28
CA ARG A 74 20.22 -1.05 -5.44
C ARG A 74 21.70 -0.84 -5.15
N ALA A 75 22.07 -0.40 -3.96
CA ALA A 75 23.46 -0.22 -3.56
C ALA A 75 24.22 -1.56 -3.47
N ARG A 76 23.53 -2.68 -3.27
CA ARG A 76 24.07 -4.06 -3.26
C ARG A 76 24.04 -4.74 -4.63
N GLY A 77 23.61 -4.05 -5.68
CA GLY A 77 23.53 -4.61 -7.04
C GLY A 77 22.16 -5.16 -7.44
N GLY A 78 21.16 -5.03 -6.61
CA GLY A 78 19.78 -5.42 -6.90
C GLY A 78 19.04 -6.04 -5.72
N GLY A 79 17.72 -6.17 -5.84
CA GLY A 79 16.87 -6.86 -4.87
C GLY A 79 16.82 -8.37 -5.12
N THR A 80 16.43 -9.14 -4.11
CA THR A 80 16.18 -10.59 -4.21
C THR A 80 14.72 -10.88 -4.52
N ARG A 81 14.41 -12.05 -5.10
CA ARG A 81 13.03 -12.52 -5.28
C ARG A 81 12.29 -12.64 -3.94
N TYR A 82 13.00 -13.12 -2.92
CA TYR A 82 12.47 -13.21 -1.56
C TYR A 82 12.13 -11.81 -1.00
N GLY A 83 13.04 -10.83 -1.13
CA GLY A 83 12.82 -9.46 -0.68
C GLY A 83 11.59 -8.82 -1.33
N ALA A 84 11.37 -9.05 -2.62
CA ALA A 84 10.18 -8.54 -3.31
C ALA A 84 8.87 -9.15 -2.77
N VAL A 85 8.86 -10.45 -2.44
CA VAL A 85 7.69 -11.10 -1.83
C VAL A 85 7.49 -10.63 -0.39
N LEU A 86 8.58 -10.50 0.36
CA LEU A 86 8.57 -10.00 1.74
C LEU A 86 7.99 -8.59 1.80
N ASP A 87 8.52 -7.66 0.99
CA ASP A 87 8.06 -6.29 0.87
C ASP A 87 6.55 -6.22 0.54
N ALA A 88 6.13 -6.93 -0.52
CA ALA A 88 4.72 -6.99 -0.91
C ALA A 88 3.82 -7.55 0.21
N THR A 89 4.31 -8.50 1.01
CA THR A 89 3.56 -9.08 2.14
C THR A 89 3.48 -8.09 3.31
N CYS A 90 4.60 -7.50 3.68
CA CYS A 90 4.69 -6.47 4.71
C CYS A 90 3.76 -5.30 4.42
N ASP A 91 3.72 -4.85 3.18
CA ASP A 91 2.79 -3.85 2.69
C ASP A 91 1.32 -4.18 2.98
N ARG A 92 0.93 -5.43 2.75
CA ARG A 92 -0.47 -5.87 2.99
C ARG A 92 -0.81 -5.86 4.46
N VAL A 93 0.12 -6.33 5.30
CA VAL A 93 -0.08 -6.36 6.75
C VAL A 93 -0.14 -4.94 7.31
N ALA A 94 0.75 -4.04 6.86
CA ALA A 94 0.74 -2.63 7.24
C ALA A 94 -0.56 -1.92 6.83
N ASP A 95 -1.01 -2.08 5.57
CA ASP A 95 -2.29 -1.54 5.11
C ASP A 95 -3.45 -2.07 5.98
N GLY A 96 -3.44 -3.39 6.31
CA GLY A 96 -4.41 -4.00 7.21
C GLY A 96 -4.44 -3.37 8.59
N ALA A 97 -3.27 -3.09 9.17
CA ALA A 97 -3.16 -2.46 10.49
C ALA A 97 -3.62 -1.00 10.47
N ILE A 98 -3.24 -0.23 9.44
CA ILE A 98 -3.63 1.19 9.29
C ILE A 98 -5.15 1.32 9.18
N PHE A 99 -5.77 0.61 8.24
CA PHE A 99 -7.22 0.66 8.06
C PHE A 99 -7.97 -0.01 9.22
N GLY A 100 -7.41 -1.08 9.82
CA GLY A 100 -7.97 -1.72 11.01
C GLY A 100 -7.97 -0.79 12.23
N GLY A 101 -6.87 -0.09 12.48
CA GLY A 101 -6.76 0.91 13.55
C GLY A 101 -7.73 2.08 13.36
N LEU A 102 -7.88 2.58 12.11
CA LEU A 102 -8.87 3.61 11.78
C LEU A 102 -10.31 3.10 11.92
N ALA A 103 -10.59 1.85 11.53
CA ALA A 103 -11.91 1.25 11.70
C ALA A 103 -12.28 1.15 13.18
N TRP A 104 -11.32 0.76 14.03
CA TRP A 104 -11.51 0.76 15.48
C TRP A 104 -11.81 2.17 16.00
N TRP A 105 -11.00 3.15 15.61
CA TRP A 105 -11.22 4.54 15.99
C TRP A 105 -12.59 5.06 15.53
N ALA A 106 -13.01 4.74 14.31
CA ALA A 106 -14.31 5.14 13.76
C ALA A 106 -15.49 4.62 14.59
N VAL A 107 -15.38 3.41 15.17
CA VAL A 107 -16.45 2.81 15.98
C VAL A 107 -16.45 3.35 17.41
N TYR A 108 -15.29 3.37 18.06
CA TYR A 108 -15.20 3.58 19.49
C TYR A 108 -14.96 5.03 19.91
N HIS A 109 -14.28 5.83 19.08
CA HIS A 109 -14.05 7.24 19.34
C HIS A 109 -15.03 8.14 18.60
N GLU A 110 -15.08 8.01 17.27
CA GLU A 110 -15.91 8.85 16.42
C GLU A 110 -17.38 8.43 16.44
N GLN A 111 -17.66 7.18 16.86
CA GLN A 111 -18.98 6.56 16.88
C GLN A 111 -19.74 6.67 15.55
N SER A 112 -19.00 6.69 14.44
CA SER A 112 -19.49 6.85 13.08
C SER A 112 -19.55 5.52 12.34
N LYS A 113 -20.73 4.88 12.30
CA LYS A 113 -20.96 3.67 11.50
C LYS A 113 -20.68 3.89 10.01
N PRO A 114 -21.05 5.04 9.38
CA PRO A 114 -20.74 5.27 7.97
C PRO A 114 -19.22 5.30 7.69
N LEU A 115 -18.44 5.95 8.57
CA LEU A 115 -16.98 5.98 8.45
C LEU A 115 -16.38 4.58 8.60
N PHE A 116 -16.86 3.80 9.56
CA PHE A 116 -16.44 2.41 9.72
C PHE A 116 -16.69 1.59 8.47
N VAL A 117 -17.89 1.68 7.87
CA VAL A 117 -18.21 0.98 6.62
C VAL A 117 -17.29 1.41 5.48
N ALA A 118 -17.08 2.72 5.29
CA ALA A 118 -16.16 3.23 4.28
C ALA A 118 -14.73 2.69 4.48
N THR A 119 -14.26 2.64 5.72
CA THR A 119 -12.93 2.12 6.07
C THR A 119 -12.81 0.63 5.76
N LEU A 120 -13.83 -0.18 6.07
CA LEU A 120 -13.85 -1.61 5.70
C LEU A 120 -13.86 -1.81 4.18
N VAL A 121 -14.63 -1.02 3.44
CA VAL A 121 -14.64 -1.07 1.97
C VAL A 121 -13.25 -0.79 1.43
N VAL A 122 -12.57 0.26 1.92
CA VAL A 122 -11.20 0.58 1.51
C VAL A 122 -10.23 -0.53 1.88
N LEU A 123 -10.33 -1.09 3.08
CA LEU A 123 -9.49 -2.21 3.51
C LEU A 123 -9.61 -3.40 2.54
N VAL A 124 -10.83 -3.87 2.31
CA VAL A 124 -11.08 -5.02 1.44
C VAL A 124 -10.63 -4.75 0.00
N THR A 125 -11.04 -3.62 -0.57
CA THR A 125 -10.69 -3.28 -1.95
C THR A 125 -9.19 -3.08 -2.13
N SER A 126 -8.48 -2.54 -1.15
CA SER A 126 -7.01 -2.41 -1.17
C SER A 126 -6.31 -3.76 -1.30
N GLN A 127 -6.77 -4.76 -0.54
CA GLN A 127 -6.23 -6.12 -0.63
C GLN A 127 -6.55 -6.75 -1.99
N VAL A 128 -7.81 -6.61 -2.45
CA VAL A 128 -8.26 -7.15 -3.75
C VAL A 128 -7.49 -6.53 -4.93
N ILE A 129 -7.27 -5.22 -4.93
CA ILE A 129 -6.49 -4.52 -5.96
C ILE A 129 -5.07 -5.12 -6.07
N SER A 130 -4.42 -5.33 -4.95
CA SER A 130 -3.05 -5.86 -4.91
C SER A 130 -3.01 -7.34 -5.28
N TYR A 131 -3.95 -8.13 -4.78
CA TYR A 131 -4.10 -9.54 -5.12
C TYR A 131 -4.36 -9.73 -6.62
N ALA A 132 -5.30 -8.95 -7.20
CA ALA A 132 -5.63 -9.04 -8.61
C ALA A 132 -4.40 -8.78 -9.50
N LYS A 133 -3.57 -7.79 -9.15
CA LYS A 133 -2.33 -7.52 -9.86
C LYS A 133 -1.35 -8.68 -9.77
N ALA A 134 -1.04 -9.12 -8.56
CA ALA A 134 -0.10 -10.21 -8.33
C ALA A 134 -0.57 -11.51 -9.00
N ARG A 135 -1.88 -11.80 -8.97
CA ARG A 135 -2.46 -12.98 -9.59
C ARG A 135 -2.41 -12.92 -11.12
N ALA A 136 -2.68 -11.76 -11.71
CA ALA A 136 -2.58 -11.56 -13.15
C ALA A 136 -1.12 -11.76 -13.62
N GLU A 137 -0.15 -11.12 -12.95
CA GLU A 137 1.27 -11.26 -13.26
C GLU A 137 1.74 -12.72 -13.14
N ALA A 138 1.31 -13.43 -12.10
CA ALA A 138 1.59 -14.87 -11.94
C ALA A 138 0.96 -15.76 -13.02
N SER A 139 -0.07 -15.28 -13.71
CA SER A 139 -0.72 -15.95 -14.83
C SER A 139 -0.19 -15.49 -16.20
N GLY A 140 0.87 -14.67 -16.23
CA GLY A 140 1.42 -14.10 -17.47
C GLY A 140 0.54 -13.02 -18.12
N LEU A 141 -0.45 -12.48 -17.37
CA LEU A 141 -1.37 -11.45 -17.84
C LEU A 141 -0.98 -10.09 -17.25
N SER A 142 -1.40 -9.00 -17.92
CA SER A 142 -1.25 -7.65 -17.40
C SER A 142 -2.51 -7.21 -16.67
N ALA A 143 -2.33 -6.61 -15.49
CA ALA A 143 -3.34 -5.88 -14.74
C ALA A 143 -2.92 -4.40 -14.57
N ASP A 144 -2.21 -3.86 -15.55
CA ASP A 144 -1.77 -2.47 -15.53
C ASP A 144 -2.97 -1.53 -15.65
N GLY A 145 -2.88 -0.42 -14.94
CA GLY A 145 -3.95 0.56 -14.86
C GLY A 145 -4.66 0.54 -13.50
N GLY A 146 -5.54 1.49 -13.34
CA GLY A 146 -6.27 1.80 -12.13
C GLY A 146 -6.06 3.26 -11.73
N LEU A 147 -7.11 3.91 -11.23
CA LEU A 147 -7.06 5.32 -10.85
C LEU A 147 -6.16 5.55 -9.64
N ILE A 148 -6.03 4.53 -8.77
CA ILE A 148 -5.36 4.68 -7.50
C ILE A 148 -4.43 3.49 -7.23
N GLU A 149 -3.18 3.79 -6.96
CA GLU A 149 -2.18 2.83 -6.52
C GLU A 149 -1.99 2.89 -4.99
N ARG A 150 -1.18 1.97 -4.42
CA ARG A 150 -0.92 1.92 -2.97
C ARG A 150 -0.37 3.23 -2.41
N PRO A 151 0.63 3.88 -3.02
CA PRO A 151 1.14 5.15 -2.51
C PRO A 151 0.07 6.23 -2.42
N ASP A 152 -0.81 6.32 -3.44
CA ASP A 152 -1.88 7.32 -3.46
C ASP A 152 -2.86 7.09 -2.31
N ARG A 153 -3.23 5.82 -2.05
CA ARG A 153 -4.12 5.47 -0.93
C ARG A 153 -3.50 5.85 0.41
N LEU A 154 -2.22 5.52 0.62
CA LEU A 154 -1.52 5.86 1.86
C LEU A 154 -1.45 7.37 2.06
N VAL A 155 -1.12 8.13 1.02
CA VAL A 155 -1.12 9.60 1.11
C VAL A 155 -2.48 10.13 1.51
N ILE A 156 -3.56 9.72 0.84
CA ILE A 156 -4.90 10.23 1.09
C ILE A 156 -5.36 9.89 2.52
N VAL A 157 -5.19 8.62 2.96
CA VAL A 157 -5.64 8.21 4.29
C VAL A 157 -4.83 8.88 5.40
N LEU A 158 -3.49 8.96 5.26
CA LEU A 158 -2.64 9.56 6.27
C LEU A 158 -2.81 11.07 6.34
N VAL A 159 -2.97 11.76 5.20
CA VAL A 159 -3.32 13.19 5.20
C VAL A 159 -4.68 13.41 5.86
N GLY A 160 -5.69 12.62 5.52
CA GLY A 160 -7.02 12.71 6.15
C GLY A 160 -6.96 12.49 7.66
N ALA A 161 -6.29 11.42 8.12
CA ALA A 161 -6.15 11.10 9.54
C ALA A 161 -5.31 12.17 10.28
N GLY A 162 -4.20 12.62 9.69
CA GLY A 162 -3.37 13.67 10.26
C GLY A 162 -4.10 14.99 10.44
N LEU A 163 -4.83 15.44 9.41
CA LEU A 163 -5.63 16.65 9.47
C LEU A 163 -6.76 16.55 10.52
N THR A 164 -7.44 15.40 10.59
CA THR A 164 -8.44 15.15 11.63
C THR A 164 -7.80 15.21 13.02
N GLY A 165 -6.60 14.61 13.20
CA GLY A 165 -5.86 14.70 14.45
C GLY A 165 -5.46 16.14 14.82
N ILE A 166 -5.06 16.94 13.84
CA ILE A 166 -4.81 18.40 14.00
C ILE A 166 -6.09 19.11 14.43
N GLY A 167 -7.22 18.86 13.75
CA GLY A 167 -8.52 19.43 14.08
C GLY A 167 -8.93 19.18 15.52
N GLY A 168 -8.80 17.94 15.98
CA GLY A 168 -9.09 17.54 17.35
C GLY A 168 -8.15 18.17 18.38
N TYR A 169 -6.86 18.33 18.06
CA TYR A 169 -5.88 18.89 18.98
C TYR A 169 -6.01 20.43 19.14
N TRP A 170 -6.25 21.15 18.05
CA TRP A 170 -6.36 22.61 18.06
C TRP A 170 -7.80 23.15 18.01
N GLY A 171 -8.81 22.28 18.06
CA GLY A 171 -10.22 22.69 18.05
C GLY A 171 -10.69 23.26 16.71
N ILE A 172 -10.09 22.82 15.59
CA ILE A 172 -10.44 23.28 14.24
C ILE A 172 -11.50 22.34 13.66
N GLU A 173 -12.77 22.68 13.86
CA GLU A 173 -13.93 21.81 13.58
C GLU A 173 -13.97 21.26 12.14
N TRP A 174 -13.68 22.09 11.13
CA TRP A 174 -13.75 21.63 9.74
C TRP A 174 -12.69 20.58 9.37
N LEU A 175 -11.55 20.54 10.07
CA LEU A 175 -10.51 19.53 9.88
C LEU A 175 -10.92 18.16 10.42
N ILE A 176 -11.84 18.07 11.38
CA ILE A 176 -12.32 16.80 11.93
C ILE A 176 -12.97 15.94 10.85
N TRP A 177 -13.54 16.57 9.82
CA TRP A 177 -14.16 15.88 8.70
C TRP A 177 -13.19 15.35 7.65
N ALA A 178 -11.89 15.66 7.75
CA ALA A 178 -10.91 15.33 6.71
C ALA A 178 -10.80 13.83 6.49
N VAL A 179 -10.76 13.00 7.54
CA VAL A 179 -10.71 11.54 7.40
C VAL A 179 -12.01 10.97 6.81
N HIS A 180 -13.17 11.56 7.13
CA HIS A 180 -14.44 11.13 6.55
C HIS A 180 -14.44 11.32 5.03
N VAL A 181 -14.07 12.52 4.58
CA VAL A 181 -13.97 12.84 3.15
C VAL A 181 -12.95 11.94 2.48
N ALA A 182 -11.76 11.79 3.07
CA ALA A 182 -10.70 10.93 2.55
C ALA A 182 -11.17 9.49 2.37
N MET A 183 -11.84 8.90 3.39
CA MET A 183 -12.28 7.50 3.33
C MET A 183 -13.38 7.26 2.31
N TRP A 184 -14.34 8.19 2.15
CA TRP A 184 -15.38 8.05 1.13
C TRP A 184 -14.82 8.22 -0.29
N ILE A 185 -13.90 9.17 -0.51
CA ILE A 185 -13.18 9.30 -1.78
C ILE A 185 -12.41 8.01 -2.09
N LEU A 186 -11.66 7.50 -1.12
CA LEU A 186 -10.92 6.25 -1.28
C LEU A 186 -11.82 5.05 -1.56
N ALA A 187 -12.97 4.93 -0.88
CA ALA A 187 -13.92 3.84 -1.09
C ALA A 187 -14.39 3.82 -2.55
N VAL A 188 -14.82 4.96 -3.08
CA VAL A 188 -15.29 5.07 -4.47
C VAL A 188 -14.15 4.79 -5.46
N LEU A 189 -13.00 5.44 -5.29
CA LEU A 189 -11.86 5.28 -6.20
C LEU A 189 -11.30 3.85 -6.19
N SER A 190 -11.29 3.19 -5.03
CA SER A 190 -10.82 1.81 -4.91
C SER A 190 -11.77 0.81 -5.58
N ILE A 191 -13.08 0.99 -5.45
CA ILE A 191 -14.07 0.16 -6.17
C ILE A 191 -13.88 0.31 -7.68
N VAL A 192 -13.75 1.54 -8.18
CA VAL A 192 -13.50 1.81 -9.60
C VAL A 192 -12.18 1.16 -10.04
N THR A 193 -11.13 1.25 -9.22
CA THR A 193 -9.83 0.63 -9.53
C THR A 193 -9.91 -0.89 -9.60
N VAL A 194 -10.69 -1.55 -8.72
CA VAL A 194 -10.94 -3.00 -8.80
C VAL A 194 -11.56 -3.35 -10.15
N ALA A 195 -12.63 -2.63 -10.53
CA ALA A 195 -13.30 -2.87 -11.81
C ALA A 195 -12.36 -2.67 -13.01
N GLN A 196 -11.57 -1.59 -12.99
CA GLN A 196 -10.59 -1.30 -14.05
C GLN A 196 -9.54 -2.41 -14.18
N ARG A 197 -9.02 -2.93 -13.06
CA ARG A 197 -8.03 -4.02 -13.09
C ARG A 197 -8.61 -5.31 -13.62
N VAL A 198 -9.82 -5.68 -13.21
CA VAL A 198 -10.50 -6.88 -13.74
C VAL A 198 -10.74 -6.76 -15.24
N LEU A 199 -11.15 -5.58 -15.70
CA LEU A 199 -11.34 -5.31 -17.13
C LEU A 199 -10.01 -5.32 -17.90
N ALA A 200 -8.93 -4.77 -17.34
CA ALA A 200 -7.59 -4.80 -17.94
C ALA A 200 -7.10 -6.26 -18.10
N VAL A 201 -7.25 -7.09 -17.08
CA VAL A 201 -6.93 -8.52 -17.15
C VAL A 201 -7.73 -9.20 -18.27
N ARG A 202 -9.04 -8.93 -18.35
CA ARG A 202 -9.90 -9.51 -19.40
C ARG A 202 -9.47 -9.13 -20.81
N SER A 203 -8.89 -7.93 -21.00
CA SER A 203 -8.41 -7.44 -22.30
C SER A 203 -6.95 -7.77 -22.57
N SER A 204 -6.24 -8.39 -21.61
CA SER A 204 -4.85 -8.80 -21.79
C SER A 204 -4.71 -9.90 -22.85
N PRO A 205 -3.65 -9.89 -23.69
CA PRO A 205 -3.37 -10.97 -24.62
C PRO A 205 -3.31 -12.31 -23.89
N GLY A 206 -3.90 -13.35 -24.44
CA GLY A 206 -3.94 -14.68 -23.83
C GLY A 206 -4.99 -14.89 -22.72
N ALA A 207 -5.69 -13.84 -22.26
CA ALA A 207 -6.64 -13.92 -21.14
C ALA A 207 -7.84 -14.89 -21.40
N ARG A 208 -8.07 -15.27 -22.64
CA ARG A 208 -9.15 -16.19 -23.04
C ARG A 208 -8.65 -17.55 -23.54
N GLU A 209 -7.34 -17.80 -23.44
CA GLU A 209 -6.78 -19.10 -23.79
C GLU A 209 -7.23 -20.16 -22.78
N ILE A 210 -7.57 -21.34 -23.29
CA ILE A 210 -8.01 -22.44 -22.43
C ILE A 210 -6.80 -23.07 -21.78
N LEU A 211 -6.74 -23.06 -20.45
CA LEU A 211 -5.68 -23.70 -19.70
C LEU A 211 -5.71 -25.21 -19.95
N GLY A 212 -4.61 -25.78 -20.47
CA GLY A 212 -4.51 -27.22 -20.77
C GLY A 212 -4.67 -27.61 -22.25
N ALA A 213 -4.94 -26.65 -23.15
CA ALA A 213 -5.06 -26.95 -24.58
C ALA A 213 -3.73 -27.10 -25.35
N SER A 214 -2.58 -26.85 -24.70
CA SER A 214 -1.29 -26.71 -25.42
C SER A 214 -0.43 -27.97 -25.58
N ASN A 215 -0.89 -29.19 -25.27
CA ASN A 215 -0.03 -30.39 -25.39
C ASN A 215 -0.67 -31.65 -26.00
N SER A 216 -1.72 -31.49 -26.83
CA SER A 216 -2.25 -32.70 -27.53
C SER A 216 -1.94 -32.79 -29.03
N GLY A 217 -0.90 -32.09 -29.49
CA GLY A 217 -0.68 -31.94 -30.92
C GLY A 217 0.75 -32.00 -31.42
N THR A 218 1.64 -32.88 -30.87
CA THR A 218 2.89 -33.27 -31.57
C THR A 218 3.50 -34.55 -30.98
N GLU A 219 2.75 -35.66 -31.02
CA GLU A 219 3.37 -36.98 -31.20
C GLU A 219 3.14 -37.38 -32.64
N GLN A 220 4.09 -37.07 -33.50
CA GLN A 220 4.21 -37.77 -34.78
C GLN A 220 4.89 -39.11 -34.52
N PRO A 221 4.28 -40.23 -34.88
CA PRO A 221 4.98 -41.52 -34.88
C PRO A 221 5.94 -41.55 -36.07
N SER A 222 7.19 -41.82 -35.79
CA SER A 222 8.20 -42.24 -36.75
C SER A 222 8.06 -43.72 -37.09
#